data_bab4d0d0e4de913658d8202dedbf9014
#
_entry.id   bab4d0d0e4de913658d8202dedbf9014
#
_cell.length_a   1.000
_cell.length_b   1.000
_cell.length_c   1.000
_cell.angle_alpha   90.00
_cell.angle_beta   90.00
_cell.angle_gamma   90.00
#
_symmetry.space_group_name_H-M   'P 1'
#
loop_
_entity.id
_entity.type
_entity.pdbx_description
1 polymer ?
#
loop_
_entity_poly.entity_id
_entity_poly.type
_entity_poly.pdbx_seq_one_letter_code
_entity_poly.pdbx_strand_id
1 'polypeptide(L)'
;MTLVALMATLGIHAQGWPANYDGVMLQGFYWDSYRASKWFNLEAQADDLAPYFSLVWIPQSANCGSGRSMGYDDLYWFSNYNSSFGNETQLRSMINTFKSKGIGTIADVVINHRNTLTSWTDFPVETYKGTTYRMYSTDICHDDDGGSTYNWAVGQSPKLSLSNKYDSGDDWEGMRDLDHYSSNVQSVV
;
A
#
# COMPACT_ATOMS: atom_id res chain seq x y z
N MET A 1 28.48 36.14 -27.81
CA MET A 1 28.04 34.74 -27.88
C MET A 1 27.36 34.39 -26.55
N THR A 2 26.05 34.37 -26.54
CA THR A 2 25.25 34.12 -25.33
C THR A 2 24.89 32.66 -25.31
N LEU A 3 25.39 31.93 -24.30
CA LEU A 3 25.13 30.51 -24.10
C LEU A 3 23.73 30.35 -23.49
N VAL A 4 22.77 29.90 -24.26
CA VAL A 4 21.44 29.53 -23.78
C VAL A 4 21.53 28.13 -23.21
N ALA A 5 21.52 27.99 -21.87
CA ALA A 5 21.41 26.70 -21.22
C ALA A 5 19.96 26.19 -21.36
N LEU A 6 19.78 25.16 -22.17
CA LEU A 6 18.53 24.44 -22.30
C LEU A 6 18.37 23.55 -21.05
N MET A 7 17.62 24.00 -20.05
CA MET A 7 17.18 23.15 -18.95
C MET A 7 16.13 22.17 -19.45
N ALA A 8 16.53 20.95 -19.74
CA ALA A 8 15.59 19.87 -19.90
C ALA A 8 14.96 19.56 -18.53
N THR A 9 13.74 19.97 -18.31
CA THR A 9 12.92 19.48 -17.20
C THR A 9 12.65 18.00 -17.45
N LEU A 10 13.39 17.12 -16.76
CA LEU A 10 13.00 15.73 -16.65
C LEU A 10 11.71 15.70 -15.85
N GLY A 11 10.58 15.73 -16.54
CA GLY A 11 9.30 15.44 -15.93
C GLY A 11 9.39 14.03 -15.31
N ILE A 12 9.28 13.93 -14.00
CA ILE A 12 9.03 12.66 -13.33
C ILE A 12 7.59 12.32 -13.72
N HIS A 13 7.42 11.65 -14.84
CA HIS A 13 6.16 11.01 -15.14
C HIS A 13 6.06 9.81 -14.21
N ALA A 14 5.07 9.80 -13.33
CA ALA A 14 4.63 8.56 -12.72
C ALA A 14 4.40 7.58 -13.88
N GLN A 15 5.20 6.54 -13.95
CA GLN A 15 5.12 5.60 -15.05
C GLN A 15 3.87 4.75 -14.85
N GLY A 16 2.78 5.18 -15.46
CA GLY A 16 1.59 4.34 -15.62
C GLY A 16 1.88 3.15 -16.53
N TRP A 17 0.85 2.45 -16.92
CA TRP A 17 0.95 1.35 -17.88
C TRP A 17 1.62 1.85 -19.17
N PRO A 18 2.67 1.19 -19.66
CA PRO A 18 3.36 1.63 -20.86
C PRO A 18 2.40 1.69 -22.05
N ALA A 19 2.45 2.81 -22.80
CA ALA A 19 1.67 2.92 -24.03
C ALA A 19 2.08 1.81 -25.01
N ASN A 20 1.09 1.12 -25.58
CA ASN A 20 1.28 -0.02 -26.50
C ASN A 20 2.03 -1.22 -25.87
N TYR A 21 1.83 -1.44 -24.56
CA TYR A 21 2.37 -2.62 -23.92
C TYR A 21 1.69 -3.89 -24.45
N ASP A 22 2.48 -4.81 -25.00
CA ASP A 22 2.05 -6.06 -25.61
C ASP A 22 2.45 -7.30 -24.81
N GLY A 23 3.00 -7.11 -23.61
CA GLY A 23 3.42 -8.19 -22.72
C GLY A 23 2.25 -8.85 -21.98
N VAL A 24 2.55 -9.98 -21.32
CA VAL A 24 1.60 -10.72 -20.51
C VAL A 24 1.89 -10.49 -19.03
N MET A 25 0.85 -10.18 -18.26
CA MET A 25 0.92 -10.05 -16.81
C MET A 25 0.36 -11.30 -16.14
N LEU A 26 1.09 -11.80 -15.15
CA LEU A 26 0.62 -12.82 -14.22
C LEU A 26 0.13 -12.14 -12.93
N GLN A 27 -1.06 -12.49 -12.44
CA GLN A 27 -1.41 -12.27 -11.06
C GLN A 27 -0.71 -13.34 -10.20
N GLY A 28 0.29 -12.93 -9.44
CA GLY A 28 1.18 -13.82 -8.66
C GLY A 28 0.58 -14.32 -7.36
N PHE A 29 -0.73 -14.15 -7.16
CA PHE A 29 -1.46 -14.58 -5.96
C PHE A 29 -2.93 -14.84 -6.27
N TYR A 30 -3.61 -15.50 -5.33
CA TYR A 30 -5.06 -15.68 -5.30
C TYR A 30 -5.54 -15.56 -3.85
N TRP A 31 -6.84 -15.44 -3.65
CA TRP A 31 -7.39 -15.28 -2.30
C TRP A 31 -6.95 -16.43 -1.40
N ASP A 32 -6.54 -16.12 -0.16
CA ASP A 32 -5.96 -17.05 0.83
C ASP A 32 -4.61 -17.69 0.45
N SER A 33 -3.93 -17.18 -0.57
CA SER A 33 -2.63 -17.72 -1.01
C SER A 33 -1.44 -17.31 -0.14
N TYR A 34 -1.63 -16.68 1.00
CA TYR A 34 -0.55 -16.21 1.89
C TYR A 34 0.45 -17.29 2.32
N ARG A 35 0.12 -18.58 2.13
CA ARG A 35 1.06 -19.69 2.32
C ARG A 35 1.81 -20.05 1.05
N ALA A 36 1.15 -19.98 -0.09
CA ALA A 36 1.70 -20.39 -1.40
C ALA A 36 2.47 -19.27 -2.08
N SER A 37 1.98 -18.03 -2.01
CA SER A 37 2.58 -16.85 -2.65
C SER A 37 3.64 -16.16 -1.81
N LYS A 38 4.41 -16.91 -1.01
CA LYS A 38 5.57 -16.38 -0.27
C LYS A 38 6.58 -15.78 -1.22
N TRP A 39 7.27 -14.72 -0.82
CA TRP A 39 8.29 -14.06 -1.65
C TRP A 39 9.33 -15.05 -2.19
N PHE A 40 9.81 -15.96 -1.35
CA PHE A 40 10.78 -16.98 -1.78
C PHE A 40 10.19 -18.01 -2.75
N ASN A 41 8.89 -18.31 -2.66
CA ASN A 41 8.23 -19.23 -3.60
C ASN A 41 8.05 -18.58 -4.97
N LEU A 42 7.67 -17.29 -5.01
CA LEU A 42 7.57 -16.53 -6.26
C LEU A 42 8.96 -16.35 -6.89
N GLU A 43 9.97 -16.04 -6.08
CA GLU A 43 11.35 -15.93 -6.55
C GLU A 43 11.86 -17.22 -7.18
N ALA A 44 11.58 -18.37 -6.55
CA ALA A 44 12.01 -19.68 -7.05
C ALA A 44 11.42 -20.04 -8.42
N GLN A 45 10.31 -19.41 -8.82
CA GLN A 45 9.65 -19.63 -10.10
C GLN A 45 10.14 -18.67 -11.21
N ALA A 46 11.07 -17.77 -10.92
CA ALA A 46 11.45 -16.70 -11.85
C ALA A 46 11.92 -17.21 -13.22
N ASP A 47 12.66 -18.32 -13.26
CA ASP A 47 13.14 -18.92 -14.52
C ASP A 47 12.00 -19.54 -15.33
N ASP A 48 11.03 -20.13 -14.67
CA ASP A 48 9.85 -20.72 -15.31
C ASP A 48 8.88 -19.66 -15.83
N LEU A 49 8.81 -18.51 -15.15
CA LEU A 49 7.92 -17.42 -15.49
C LEU A 49 8.46 -16.53 -16.61
N ALA A 50 9.77 -16.30 -16.64
CA ALA A 50 10.41 -15.34 -17.55
C ALA A 50 10.13 -15.57 -19.05
N PRO A 51 9.97 -16.80 -19.56
CA PRO A 51 9.65 -17.02 -20.97
C PRO A 51 8.24 -16.59 -21.36
N TYR A 52 7.32 -16.42 -20.40
CA TYR A 52 5.89 -16.24 -20.67
C TYR A 52 5.33 -14.93 -20.15
N PHE A 53 5.91 -14.37 -19.08
CA PHE A 53 5.38 -13.21 -18.39
C PHE A 53 6.43 -12.10 -18.31
N SER A 54 6.04 -10.92 -18.68
CA SER A 54 6.87 -9.73 -18.59
C SER A 54 6.54 -8.88 -17.35
N LEU A 55 5.40 -9.14 -16.71
CA LEU A 55 4.99 -8.51 -15.47
C LEU A 55 4.40 -9.55 -14.50
N VAL A 56 4.65 -9.35 -13.21
CA VAL A 56 3.99 -10.11 -12.14
C VAL A 56 3.39 -9.11 -11.15
N TRP A 57 2.07 -9.17 -11.00
CA TRP A 57 1.36 -8.47 -9.95
C TRP A 57 1.48 -9.27 -8.66
N ILE A 58 2.19 -8.70 -7.67
CA ILE A 58 2.42 -9.31 -6.37
C ILE A 58 1.34 -8.85 -5.37
N PRO A 59 1.05 -9.65 -4.32
CA PRO A 59 0.15 -9.23 -3.27
C PRO A 59 0.72 -8.02 -2.51
N GLN A 60 -0.15 -7.31 -1.77
CA GLN A 60 0.24 -6.20 -0.92
C GLN A 60 1.39 -6.63 0.02
N SER A 61 2.44 -5.83 0.07
CA SER A 61 3.74 -6.24 0.61
C SER A 61 4.03 -5.74 2.01
N ALA A 62 3.30 -4.74 2.50
CA ALA A 62 3.54 -4.15 3.80
C ALA A 62 2.94 -4.97 4.95
N ASN A 63 3.33 -4.65 6.17
CA ASN A 63 2.85 -5.32 7.37
C ASN A 63 1.36 -5.06 7.61
N CYS A 64 0.67 -6.11 7.97
CA CYS A 64 -0.76 -6.14 8.24
C CYS A 64 -1.05 -6.54 9.69
N GLY A 65 -2.32 -6.42 10.10
CA GLY A 65 -2.76 -6.74 11.45
C GLY A 65 -2.63 -8.23 11.83
N SER A 66 -2.55 -9.12 10.82
CA SER A 66 -2.40 -10.55 11.06
C SER A 66 -1.36 -11.21 10.16
N GLY A 67 -0.76 -12.31 10.64
CA GLY A 67 0.17 -13.14 9.85
C GLY A 67 -0.52 -14.07 8.83
N ARG A 68 -1.84 -13.91 8.64
CA ARG A 68 -2.65 -14.65 7.66
C ARG A 68 -3.45 -13.72 6.75
N SER A 69 -3.02 -12.49 6.65
CA SER A 69 -3.63 -11.48 5.80
C SER A 69 -3.19 -11.62 4.36
N MET A 70 -4.10 -11.31 3.45
CA MET A 70 -3.79 -11.09 2.03
C MET A 70 -3.22 -9.68 1.77
N GLY A 71 -3.15 -8.83 2.80
CA GLY A 71 -2.59 -7.49 2.70
C GLY A 71 -3.60 -6.36 2.78
N TYR A 72 -4.91 -6.67 2.83
CA TYR A 72 -5.97 -5.66 2.79
C TYR A 72 -6.38 -5.13 4.17
N ASP A 73 -5.73 -5.62 5.25
CA ASP A 73 -5.78 -5.07 6.61
C ASP A 73 -4.44 -4.38 6.97
N ASP A 74 -3.92 -3.59 6.05
CA ASP A 74 -2.62 -2.97 6.10
C ASP A 74 -2.47 -2.02 7.31
N LEU A 75 -1.42 -2.27 8.07
CA LEU A 75 -1.07 -1.53 9.28
C LEU A 75 0.07 -0.53 9.00
N TYR A 76 1.06 -0.93 8.21
CA TYR A 76 2.17 -0.11 7.77
C TYR A 76 2.18 0.00 6.25
N TRP A 77 2.64 1.12 5.71
CA TRP A 77 2.67 1.33 4.27
C TRP A 77 4.07 1.30 3.68
N PHE A 78 5.08 1.82 4.39
CA PHE A 78 6.42 1.98 3.81
C PHE A 78 7.59 1.83 4.80
N SER A 79 7.35 1.52 6.06
CA SER A 79 8.42 1.36 7.06
C SER A 79 8.55 -0.07 7.61
N ASN A 80 7.57 -0.93 7.36
CA ASN A 80 7.58 -2.31 7.82
C ASN A 80 7.01 -3.25 6.75
N TYR A 81 7.86 -4.14 6.24
CA TYR A 81 7.51 -5.13 5.20
C TYR A 81 7.53 -6.57 5.73
N ASN A 82 7.36 -6.76 7.03
CA ASN A 82 7.11 -8.09 7.59
C ASN A 82 5.63 -8.46 7.42
N SER A 83 5.31 -9.14 6.34
CA SER A 83 3.95 -9.49 5.95
C SER A 83 3.70 -10.99 6.02
N SER A 84 2.47 -11.39 5.70
CA SER A 84 2.12 -12.81 5.52
C SER A 84 2.95 -13.50 4.45
N PHE A 85 3.50 -12.74 3.50
CA PHE A 85 4.25 -13.28 2.36
C PHE A 85 5.75 -13.40 2.61
N GLY A 86 6.27 -12.77 3.65
CA GLY A 86 7.68 -12.79 4.02
C GLY A 86 8.16 -11.46 4.57
N ASN A 87 9.46 -11.28 4.66
CA ASN A 87 10.09 -10.07 5.16
C ASN A 87 10.68 -9.22 4.04
N GLU A 88 11.14 -8.01 4.39
CA GLU A 88 11.71 -7.06 3.44
C GLU A 88 12.89 -7.63 2.63
N THR A 89 13.78 -8.39 3.27
CA THR A 89 14.94 -8.99 2.59
C THR A 89 14.49 -9.95 1.49
N GLN A 90 13.50 -10.80 1.78
CA GLN A 90 12.93 -11.73 0.82
C GLN A 90 12.18 -11.02 -0.31
N LEU A 91 11.41 -9.98 0.00
CA LEU A 91 10.73 -9.15 -0.99
C LEU A 91 11.74 -8.50 -1.96
N ARG A 92 12.79 -7.88 -1.44
CA ARG A 92 13.85 -7.26 -2.26
C ARG A 92 14.59 -8.28 -3.10
N SER A 93 14.88 -9.46 -2.56
CA SER A 93 15.51 -10.56 -3.31
C SER A 93 14.66 -10.97 -4.50
N MET A 94 13.38 -11.24 -4.28
CA MET A 94 12.42 -11.59 -5.32
C MET A 94 12.34 -10.52 -6.42
N ILE A 95 12.19 -9.25 -6.04
CA ILE A 95 12.12 -8.13 -7.00
C ILE A 95 13.39 -8.04 -7.85
N ASN A 96 14.56 -8.18 -7.22
CA ASN A 96 15.84 -8.15 -7.92
C ASN A 96 16.02 -9.34 -8.88
N THR A 97 15.60 -10.52 -8.44
CA THR A 97 15.62 -11.73 -9.27
C THR A 97 14.69 -11.57 -10.47
N PHE A 98 13.45 -11.14 -10.28
CA PHE A 98 12.52 -10.86 -11.37
C PHE A 98 13.10 -9.84 -12.35
N LYS A 99 13.60 -8.73 -11.84
CA LYS A 99 14.24 -7.69 -12.66
C LYS A 99 15.41 -8.25 -13.49
N SER A 100 16.25 -9.11 -12.92
CA SER A 100 17.37 -9.74 -13.64
C SER A 100 16.94 -10.67 -14.78
N LYS A 101 15.70 -11.17 -14.70
CA LYS A 101 15.07 -12.05 -15.70
C LYS A 101 14.16 -11.29 -16.69
N GLY A 102 14.14 -9.95 -16.61
CA GLY A 102 13.29 -9.12 -17.47
C GLY A 102 11.83 -9.07 -17.06
N ILE A 103 11.48 -9.52 -15.84
CA ILE A 103 10.13 -9.48 -15.30
C ILE A 103 9.97 -8.19 -14.47
N GLY A 104 9.01 -7.34 -14.81
CA GLY A 104 8.59 -6.21 -13.99
C GLY A 104 7.68 -6.66 -12.84
N THR A 105 7.75 -5.97 -11.71
CA THR A 105 6.89 -6.23 -10.55
C THR A 105 5.86 -5.11 -10.41
N ILE A 106 4.58 -5.48 -10.28
CA ILE A 106 3.48 -4.56 -9.98
C ILE A 106 3.12 -4.73 -8.51
N ALA A 107 3.23 -3.66 -7.74
CA ALA A 107 2.82 -3.66 -6.34
C ALA A 107 1.29 -3.45 -6.23
N ASP A 108 0.66 -4.26 -5.39
CA ASP A 108 -0.69 -3.98 -4.89
C ASP A 108 -0.58 -2.94 -3.79
N VAL A 109 -1.38 -1.88 -3.86
CA VAL A 109 -1.33 -0.76 -2.91
C VAL A 109 -2.73 -0.51 -2.37
N VAL A 110 -2.88 -0.60 -1.07
CA VAL A 110 -4.13 -0.31 -0.36
C VAL A 110 -4.02 1.07 0.26
N ILE A 111 -4.77 2.03 -0.25
CA ILE A 111 -4.74 3.43 0.21
C ILE A 111 -6.12 3.97 0.59
N ASN A 112 -7.19 3.21 0.30
CA ASN A 112 -8.55 3.60 0.65
C ASN A 112 -8.76 3.66 2.15
N HIS A 113 -8.23 2.67 2.85
CA HIS A 113 -8.37 2.47 4.28
C HIS A 113 -7.05 2.07 4.92
N ARG A 114 -7.02 2.09 6.24
CA ARG A 114 -5.84 1.65 7.00
C ARG A 114 -6.24 1.05 8.35
N ASN A 115 -5.52 0.02 8.76
CA ASN A 115 -5.69 -0.56 10.10
C ASN A 115 -5.04 0.32 11.18
N THR A 116 -5.43 0.08 12.41
CA THR A 116 -4.94 0.74 13.63
C THR A 116 -4.30 -0.26 14.59
N LEU A 117 -3.52 0.22 15.55
CA LEU A 117 -2.73 -0.67 16.45
C LEU A 117 -3.61 -1.39 17.47
N THR A 118 -4.30 -0.63 18.31
CA THR A 118 -5.05 -1.16 19.47
C THR A 118 -6.40 -0.48 19.69
N SER A 119 -6.62 0.64 19.05
CA SER A 119 -7.85 1.42 19.15
C SER A 119 -8.37 1.79 17.76
N TRP A 120 -9.45 2.59 17.72
CA TRP A 120 -10.07 2.99 16.46
C TRP A 120 -9.33 4.11 15.71
N THR A 121 -8.31 4.73 16.31
CA THR A 121 -7.66 5.92 15.72
C THR A 121 -6.15 5.97 15.92
N ASP A 122 -5.55 4.95 16.51
CA ASP A 122 -4.12 4.91 16.84
C ASP A 122 -3.28 4.33 15.70
N PHE A 123 -3.29 5.01 14.57
CA PHE A 123 -2.46 4.63 13.43
C PHE A 123 -0.97 4.57 13.81
N PRO A 124 -0.21 3.59 13.28
CA PRO A 124 1.23 3.59 13.46
C PRO A 124 1.86 4.83 12.84
N VAL A 125 2.87 5.37 13.52
CA VAL A 125 3.71 6.43 12.99
C VAL A 125 4.81 5.81 12.17
N GLU A 126 5.01 6.29 10.96
CA GLU A 126 6.03 5.78 10.05
C GLU A 126 7.07 6.86 9.73
N THR A 127 8.33 6.44 9.64
CA THR A 127 9.41 7.34 9.19
C THR A 127 10.06 6.76 7.94
N TYR A 128 10.10 7.54 6.87
CA TYR A 128 10.71 7.17 5.63
C TYR A 128 11.60 8.29 5.10
N LYS A 129 12.84 7.97 4.78
CA LYS A 129 13.85 8.93 4.29
C LYS A 129 13.96 10.22 5.13
N GLY A 130 13.85 10.08 6.45
CA GLY A 130 13.95 11.21 7.39
C GLY A 130 12.67 12.01 7.58
N THR A 131 11.61 11.72 6.85
CA THR A 131 10.28 12.33 7.03
C THR A 131 9.41 11.41 7.86
N THR A 132 8.75 12.00 8.87
CA THR A 132 7.79 11.26 9.73
C THR A 132 6.38 11.52 9.24
N TYR A 133 5.65 10.46 9.01
CA TYR A 133 4.27 10.45 8.56
C TYR A 133 3.37 9.96 9.68
N ARG A 134 2.27 10.67 9.89
CA ARG A 134 1.31 10.38 10.96
C ARG A 134 -0.10 10.63 10.44
N MET A 135 -1.01 9.72 10.75
CA MET A 135 -2.44 9.90 10.57
C MET A 135 -3.11 10.18 11.92
N TYR A 136 -4.24 10.85 11.87
CA TYR A 136 -5.01 11.31 13.03
C TYR A 136 -6.46 10.84 12.88
N SER A 137 -7.21 10.92 13.96
CA SER A 137 -8.66 10.68 13.93
C SER A 137 -9.39 11.55 12.90
N THR A 138 -8.91 12.78 12.69
CA THR A 138 -9.48 13.72 11.71
C THR A 138 -9.22 13.34 10.25
N ASP A 139 -8.44 12.30 9.99
CA ASP A 139 -8.19 11.74 8.66
C ASP A 139 -9.14 10.58 8.32
N ILE A 140 -10.02 10.20 9.25
CA ILE A 140 -11.00 9.12 9.09
C ILE A 140 -12.34 9.72 8.64
N CYS A 141 -13.01 9.10 7.68
CA CYS A 141 -14.33 9.48 7.24
C CYS A 141 -15.36 9.45 8.37
N HIS A 142 -16.36 10.34 8.30
CA HIS A 142 -17.33 10.51 9.39
C HIS A 142 -18.19 9.27 9.63
N ASP A 143 -18.52 8.58 8.58
CA ASP A 143 -19.37 7.39 8.55
C ASP A 143 -18.61 6.07 8.59
N ASP A 144 -17.28 6.12 8.80
CA ASP A 144 -16.45 4.94 8.92
C ASP A 144 -17.06 3.87 9.81
N ASP A 145 -17.08 2.62 9.31
CA ASP A 145 -17.71 1.46 9.95
C ASP A 145 -19.19 1.73 10.34
N GLY A 146 -19.96 2.31 9.38
CA GLY A 146 -21.36 2.67 9.60
C GLY A 146 -21.59 3.70 10.72
N GLY A 147 -20.57 4.53 11.01
CA GLY A 147 -20.59 5.53 12.08
C GLY A 147 -20.15 5.00 13.44
N SER A 148 -19.70 3.75 13.53
CA SER A 148 -19.22 3.15 14.79
C SER A 148 -17.98 3.87 15.31
N THR A 149 -17.05 4.21 14.42
CA THR A 149 -15.84 4.97 14.78
C THR A 149 -16.18 6.36 15.33
N TYR A 150 -17.16 7.06 14.73
CA TYR A 150 -17.61 8.33 15.25
C TYR A 150 -18.21 8.20 16.66
N ASN A 151 -19.08 7.22 16.86
CA ASN A 151 -19.70 6.97 18.16
C ASN A 151 -18.65 6.68 19.25
N TRP A 152 -17.65 5.90 18.91
CA TRP A 152 -16.50 5.64 19.79
C TRP A 152 -15.71 6.92 20.08
N ALA A 153 -15.37 7.70 19.04
CA ALA A 153 -14.54 8.91 19.14
C ALA A 153 -15.17 9.99 20.04
N VAL A 154 -16.48 10.21 19.93
CA VAL A 154 -17.19 11.19 20.76
C VAL A 154 -17.30 10.76 22.24
N GLY A 155 -17.16 9.47 22.52
CA GLY A 155 -17.13 8.91 23.87
C GLY A 155 -15.77 9.02 24.57
N GLN A 156 -14.72 9.43 23.87
CA GLN A 156 -13.38 9.53 24.45
C GLN A 156 -13.23 10.76 25.36
N SER A 157 -12.21 10.73 26.25
CA SER A 157 -11.85 11.87 27.11
C SER A 157 -10.35 12.18 27.01
N PRO A 158 -9.94 13.26 26.33
CA PRO A 158 -10.80 14.24 25.66
C PRO A 158 -11.53 13.64 24.43
N LYS A 159 -12.69 14.22 24.10
CA LYS A 159 -13.45 13.85 22.92
C LYS A 159 -12.60 14.00 21.66
N LEU A 160 -12.59 12.98 20.80
CA LEU A 160 -11.94 13.01 19.50
C LEU A 160 -12.92 13.48 18.41
N SER A 161 -12.37 14.06 17.36
CA SER A 161 -13.12 14.44 16.16
C SER A 161 -12.65 13.59 14.99
N LEU A 162 -13.58 13.20 14.13
CA LEU A 162 -13.31 12.65 12.82
C LEU A 162 -13.39 13.75 11.75
N SER A 163 -13.05 13.42 10.51
CA SER A 163 -13.37 14.25 9.35
C SER A 163 -14.87 14.55 9.29
N ASN A 164 -15.24 15.62 8.60
CA ASN A 164 -16.63 15.91 8.26
C ASN A 164 -17.04 15.40 6.88
N LYS A 165 -16.17 14.60 6.24
CA LYS A 165 -16.43 13.97 4.96
C LYS A 165 -16.99 12.57 5.17
N TYR A 166 -17.83 12.17 4.24
CA TYR A 166 -18.43 10.85 4.19
C TYR A 166 -17.77 10.06 3.07
N ASP A 167 -17.59 8.79 3.30
CA ASP A 167 -17.17 7.89 2.23
C ASP A 167 -18.31 7.75 1.20
N SER A 168 -17.96 7.51 -0.04
CA SER A 168 -18.89 7.27 -1.14
C SER A 168 -18.95 5.80 -1.55
N GLY A 169 -18.14 4.96 -0.91
CA GLY A 169 -18.01 3.54 -1.19
C GLY A 169 -18.70 2.65 -0.17
N ASP A 170 -18.42 1.37 -0.26
CA ASP A 170 -18.81 0.39 0.74
C ASP A 170 -17.81 0.40 1.90
N ASP A 171 -18.30 0.33 3.13
CA ASP A 171 -17.48 0.21 4.32
C ASP A 171 -16.64 -1.08 4.27
N TRP A 172 -15.36 -0.97 4.57
CA TRP A 172 -14.51 -2.12 4.83
C TRP A 172 -14.44 -2.38 6.33
N GLU A 173 -15.30 -3.25 6.82
CA GLU A 173 -15.42 -3.54 8.26
C GLU A 173 -14.07 -3.79 8.93
N GLY A 174 -13.82 -3.09 10.04
CA GLY A 174 -12.63 -3.25 10.88
C GLY A 174 -11.41 -2.43 10.48
N MET A 175 -11.37 -1.82 9.28
CA MET A 175 -10.35 -0.85 8.86
C MET A 175 -10.93 0.56 8.90
N ARG A 176 -10.04 1.56 8.92
CA ARG A 176 -10.48 2.97 8.97
C ARG A 176 -10.47 3.57 7.58
N ASP A 177 -11.65 3.92 7.05
CA ASP A 177 -11.78 4.60 5.77
C ASP A 177 -11.21 6.01 5.85
N LEU A 178 -10.32 6.33 4.92
CA LEU A 178 -9.54 7.56 4.96
C LEU A 178 -10.19 8.67 4.14
N ASP A 179 -10.21 9.87 4.73
CA ASP A 179 -10.65 11.07 4.03
C ASP A 179 -9.60 11.54 3.01
N HIS A 180 -9.73 11.15 1.77
CA HIS A 180 -8.83 11.55 0.69
C HIS A 180 -8.92 13.03 0.29
N TYR A 181 -9.83 13.81 0.89
CA TYR A 181 -9.81 15.29 0.81
C TYR A 181 -8.92 15.89 1.89
N SER A 182 -8.52 15.14 2.92
CA SER A 182 -7.56 15.61 3.93
C SER A 182 -6.20 15.86 3.28
N SER A 183 -5.65 17.05 3.48
CA SER A 183 -4.29 17.35 3.01
C SER A 183 -3.23 16.50 3.70
N ASN A 184 -3.50 16.04 4.94
CA ASN A 184 -2.62 15.12 5.65
C ASN A 184 -2.62 13.75 4.96
N VAL A 185 -3.78 13.17 4.67
CA VAL A 185 -3.88 11.91 3.91
C VAL A 185 -3.15 12.04 2.58
N GLN A 186 -3.43 13.09 1.79
CA GLN A 186 -2.77 13.34 0.51
C GLN A 186 -1.25 13.48 0.61
N SER A 187 -0.73 13.90 1.76
CA SER A 187 0.72 14.01 1.97
C SER A 187 1.38 12.69 2.35
N VAL A 188 0.60 11.74 2.86
CA VAL A 188 1.06 10.40 3.28
C VAL A 188 0.99 9.41 2.12
N VAL A 189 -0.03 9.53 1.27
CA VAL A 189 -0.26 8.71 0.08
C VAL A 189 0.48 9.29 -1.12
#